data_6f6a5bc756653892762d9066cc285956
#
_entry.id   6f6a5bc756653892762d9066cc285956
#
_cell.length_a   1.000
_cell.length_b   1.000
_cell.length_c   1.000
_cell.angle_alpha   90.00
_cell.angle_beta   90.00
_cell.angle_gamma   90.00
#
_symmetry.space_group_name_H-M   'P 1'
#
loop_
_entity.id
_entity.type
_entity.pdbx_description
1 polymer ?
#
loop_
_entity_poly.entity_id
_entity_poly.type
_entity_poly.pdbx_seq_one_letter_code
_entity_poly.pdbx_strand_id
1 'polypeptide(L)'
;MLALLDALKKKDAPFFVLDTHAGRGRYLLAAPESRKTGEADAGILRLMGEAKMPEVVERYLRAVEANNPVGALIAYPGSPLLVAQSLREQDRLAACELQPDEAQALKELFAHDERVAVHARDGYTAIKAMLPPKIGATRFARGLVLIDPPYEV
;
A
#
# COMPACT_ATOMS: atom_id res chain seq x y z
N MET A 1 -9.55 -2.51 0.04
CA MET A 1 -8.72 -1.36 0.46
C MET A 1 -9.08 -0.08 -0.30
N LEU A 2 -8.88 0.05 -1.62
CA LEU A 2 -9.10 1.32 -2.37
C LEU A 2 -10.50 1.90 -2.19
N ALA A 3 -11.56 1.08 -2.24
CA ALA A 3 -12.93 1.55 -2.00
C ALA A 3 -13.14 2.15 -0.59
N LEU A 4 -12.45 1.63 0.42
CA LEU A 4 -12.48 2.19 1.78
C LEU A 4 -11.76 3.54 1.84
N LEU A 5 -10.62 3.68 1.16
CA LEU A 5 -9.92 4.96 1.05
C LEU A 5 -10.77 6.01 0.31
N ASP A 6 -11.46 5.61 -0.76
CA ASP A 6 -12.36 6.50 -1.48
C ASP A 6 -13.56 6.92 -0.59
N ALA A 7 -14.07 6.02 0.25
CA ALA A 7 -15.10 6.36 1.24
C ALA A 7 -14.59 7.34 2.32
N LEU A 8 -13.34 7.16 2.78
CA LEU A 8 -12.72 8.10 3.72
C LEU A 8 -12.53 9.49 3.12
N LYS A 9 -12.21 9.59 1.83
CA LYS A 9 -12.04 10.87 1.10
C LYS A 9 -13.32 11.66 0.89
N LYS A 10 -14.50 11.06 1.07
CA LYS A 10 -15.79 11.78 0.97
C LYS A 10 -15.96 12.90 2.01
N LYS A 11 -15.16 12.87 3.08
CA LYS A 11 -15.12 13.94 4.10
C LYS A 11 -13.79 14.68 4.02
N ASP A 12 -13.80 16.00 4.22
CA ASP A 12 -12.58 16.83 4.17
C ASP A 12 -11.62 16.56 5.33
N ALA A 13 -12.16 16.12 6.49
CA ALA A 13 -11.33 15.82 7.64
C ALA A 13 -10.22 14.79 7.30
N PRO A 14 -8.98 14.99 7.78
CA PRO A 14 -7.87 14.10 7.48
C PRO A 14 -8.11 12.68 8.01
N PHE A 15 -7.49 11.70 7.37
CA PHE A 15 -7.47 10.32 7.83
C PHE A 15 -6.03 9.78 7.94
N PHE A 16 -5.89 8.75 8.74
CA PHE A 16 -4.63 8.05 8.96
C PHE A 16 -4.76 6.60 8.53
N VAL A 17 -3.73 6.09 7.87
CA VAL A 17 -3.63 4.67 7.55
C VAL A 17 -2.45 4.08 8.30
N LEU A 18 -2.65 2.93 8.92
CA LEU A 18 -1.59 2.09 9.46
C LEU A 18 -1.55 0.80 8.64
N ASP A 19 -0.45 0.56 7.95
CA ASP A 19 -0.16 -0.70 7.27
C ASP A 19 0.85 -1.48 8.10
N THR A 20 0.42 -2.60 8.67
CA THR A 20 1.22 -3.35 9.66
C THR A 20 2.23 -4.31 9.03
N HIS A 21 2.03 -4.71 7.76
CA HIS A 21 2.88 -5.65 7.03
C HIS A 21 3.09 -5.14 5.61
N ALA A 22 3.80 -4.01 5.51
CA ALA A 22 3.84 -3.21 4.29
C ALA A 22 4.69 -3.79 3.16
N GLY A 23 5.64 -4.67 3.45
CA GLY A 23 6.60 -5.17 2.47
C GLY A 23 7.46 -4.04 1.88
N ARG A 24 8.08 -4.30 0.75
CA ARG A 24 8.90 -3.30 0.03
C ARG A 24 8.11 -2.26 -0.76
N GLY A 25 6.81 -2.39 -0.82
CA GLY A 25 5.89 -1.45 -1.48
C GLY A 25 5.84 -1.54 -3.00
N ARG A 26 6.88 -1.98 -3.70
CA ARG A 26 6.93 -2.16 -5.15
C ARG A 26 7.66 -3.45 -5.52
N TYR A 27 7.00 -4.29 -6.31
CA TYR A 27 7.50 -5.62 -6.69
C TYR A 27 7.74 -5.68 -8.19
N LEU A 28 8.96 -6.03 -8.61
CA LEU A 28 9.27 -6.22 -10.03
C LEU A 28 8.79 -7.60 -10.49
N LEU A 29 7.98 -7.66 -11.53
CA LEU A 29 7.43 -8.91 -12.05
C LEU A 29 8.49 -9.83 -12.68
N ALA A 30 9.60 -9.27 -13.17
CA ALA A 30 10.71 -10.04 -13.70
C ALA A 30 11.65 -10.59 -12.62
N ALA A 31 11.46 -10.25 -11.35
CA ALA A 31 12.30 -10.74 -10.27
C ALA A 31 12.15 -12.26 -10.08
N PRO A 32 13.25 -12.98 -9.73
CA PRO A 32 13.21 -14.44 -9.54
C PRO A 32 12.16 -14.89 -8.50
N GLU A 33 11.95 -14.08 -7.47
CA GLU A 33 10.97 -14.32 -6.40
C GLU A 33 9.54 -14.31 -6.94
N SER A 34 9.19 -13.33 -7.77
CA SER A 34 7.86 -13.21 -8.40
C SER A 34 7.54 -14.35 -9.37
N ARG A 35 8.55 -14.93 -9.99
CA ARG A 35 8.41 -16.08 -10.91
C ARG A 35 8.20 -17.41 -10.18
N LYS A 36 8.75 -17.56 -8.97
CA LYS A 36 8.64 -18.80 -8.20
C LYS A 36 7.22 -19.07 -7.71
N THR A 37 6.46 -18.05 -7.39
CA THR A 37 5.10 -18.19 -6.84
C THR A 37 4.02 -18.30 -7.91
N GLY A 38 4.26 -17.85 -9.15
CA GLY A 38 3.26 -17.81 -10.24
C GLY A 38 2.05 -16.89 -9.94
N GLU A 39 2.12 -16.15 -8.84
CA GLU A 39 1.00 -15.30 -8.38
C GLU A 39 0.68 -14.18 -9.37
N ALA A 40 1.70 -13.64 -10.05
CA ALA A 40 1.49 -12.60 -11.05
C ALA A 40 0.66 -13.12 -12.25
N ASP A 41 0.94 -14.34 -12.72
CA ASP A 41 0.24 -14.95 -13.86
C ASP A 41 -1.20 -15.32 -13.50
N ALA A 42 -1.41 -15.85 -12.28
CA ALA A 42 -2.74 -16.20 -11.79
C ALA A 42 -3.58 -14.99 -11.37
N GLY A 43 -2.93 -13.87 -11.03
CA GLY A 43 -3.55 -12.65 -10.51
C GLY A 43 -3.66 -11.54 -11.53
N ILE A 44 -2.75 -10.57 -11.47
CA ILE A 44 -2.85 -9.31 -12.19
C ILE A 44 -2.86 -9.45 -13.71
N LEU A 45 -2.05 -10.36 -14.28
CA LEU A 45 -1.99 -10.56 -15.73
C LEU A 45 -3.30 -11.11 -16.26
N ARG A 46 -3.95 -12.00 -15.52
CA ARG A 46 -5.26 -12.51 -15.86
C ARG A 46 -6.34 -11.42 -15.84
N LEU A 47 -6.33 -10.58 -14.80
CA LEU A 47 -7.27 -9.46 -14.68
C LEU A 47 -7.17 -8.47 -15.84
N MET A 48 -5.97 -8.17 -16.31
CA MET A 48 -5.76 -7.25 -17.44
C MET A 48 -6.34 -7.76 -18.76
N GLY A 49 -6.60 -9.06 -18.89
CA GLY A 49 -7.21 -9.68 -20.08
C GLY A 49 -8.75 -9.69 -20.09
N GLU A 50 -9.41 -9.32 -19.01
CA GLU A 50 -10.87 -9.38 -18.88
C GLU A 50 -11.57 -8.18 -19.52
N ALA A 51 -12.59 -8.45 -20.35
CA ALA A 51 -13.30 -7.41 -21.12
C ALA A 51 -14.36 -6.63 -20.32
N LYS A 52 -14.82 -7.18 -19.18
CA LYS A 52 -15.80 -6.54 -18.29
C LYS A 52 -15.43 -6.79 -16.85
N MET A 53 -15.25 -5.72 -16.11
CA MET A 53 -14.89 -5.77 -14.70
C MET A 53 -15.79 -4.86 -13.86
N PRO A 54 -16.01 -5.21 -12.59
CA PRO A 54 -16.61 -4.28 -11.63
C PRO A 54 -15.74 -3.01 -11.48
N GLU A 55 -16.36 -1.86 -11.29
CA GLU A 55 -15.69 -0.56 -11.14
C GLU A 55 -14.55 -0.57 -10.11
N VAL A 56 -14.73 -1.32 -9.01
CA VAL A 56 -13.70 -1.46 -7.97
C VAL A 56 -12.44 -2.16 -8.48
N VAL A 57 -12.57 -3.08 -9.42
CA VAL A 57 -11.44 -3.77 -10.06
C VAL A 57 -10.76 -2.87 -11.09
N GLU A 58 -11.54 -2.16 -11.91
CA GLU A 58 -10.99 -1.15 -12.83
C GLU A 58 -10.21 -0.06 -12.08
N ARG A 59 -10.74 0.40 -10.94
CA ARG A 59 -10.07 1.35 -10.04
C ARG A 59 -8.70 0.84 -9.60
N TYR A 60 -8.61 -0.46 -9.27
CA TYR A 60 -7.36 -1.11 -8.89
C TYR A 60 -6.40 -1.21 -10.08
N LEU A 61 -6.86 -1.63 -11.25
CA LEU A 61 -6.02 -1.72 -12.45
C LEU A 61 -5.45 -0.36 -12.86
N ARG A 62 -6.25 0.71 -12.82
CA ARG A 62 -5.74 2.07 -13.04
C ARG A 62 -4.63 2.45 -12.06
N ALA A 63 -4.73 2.02 -10.81
CA ALA A 63 -3.67 2.26 -9.83
C ALA A 63 -2.40 1.44 -10.13
N VAL A 64 -2.53 0.23 -10.67
CA VAL A 64 -1.40 -0.58 -11.14
C VAL A 64 -0.74 0.06 -12.35
N GLU A 65 -1.53 0.45 -13.36
CA GLU A 65 -1.05 1.10 -14.59
C GLU A 65 -0.28 2.39 -14.30
N ALA A 66 -0.75 3.19 -13.35
CA ALA A 66 -0.10 4.44 -12.94
C ALA A 66 1.34 4.23 -12.39
N ASN A 67 1.70 3.00 -12.02
CA ASN A 67 3.04 2.63 -11.55
C ASN A 67 3.93 2.06 -12.65
N ASN A 68 3.46 2.03 -13.88
CA ASN A 68 4.14 1.38 -14.99
C ASN A 68 4.23 2.31 -16.20
N PRO A 69 5.22 2.12 -17.09
CA PRO A 69 5.25 2.81 -18.38
C PRO A 69 4.02 2.43 -19.22
N VAL A 70 3.61 3.34 -20.10
CA VAL A 70 2.48 3.10 -21.00
C VAL A 70 2.70 1.82 -21.82
N GLY A 71 1.73 0.92 -21.76
CA GLY A 71 1.76 -0.35 -22.51
C GLY A 71 2.67 -1.43 -21.94
N ALA A 72 3.25 -1.25 -20.76
CA ALA A 72 4.08 -2.25 -20.10
C ALA A 72 3.62 -2.51 -18.67
N LEU A 73 3.65 -3.75 -18.23
CA LEU A 73 3.46 -4.15 -16.84
C LEU A 73 4.80 -4.71 -16.31
N ILE A 74 5.59 -3.86 -15.69
CA ILE A 74 6.94 -4.19 -15.19
C ILE A 74 6.93 -4.41 -13.69
N ALA A 75 6.09 -3.65 -12.98
CA ALA A 75 6.05 -3.65 -11.53
C ALA A 75 4.62 -3.73 -11.00
N TYR A 76 4.50 -4.29 -9.84
CA TYR A 76 3.26 -4.44 -9.09
C TYR A 76 3.32 -3.59 -7.81
N PRO A 77 2.33 -2.71 -7.55
CA PRO A 77 2.29 -1.92 -6.33
C PRO A 77 1.78 -2.76 -5.16
N GLY A 78 2.51 -2.76 -4.06
CA GLY A 78 2.05 -3.25 -2.77
C GLY A 78 1.05 -2.28 -2.11
N SER A 79 0.48 -2.72 -0.98
CA SER A 79 -0.49 -1.94 -0.21
C SER A 79 -0.03 -0.53 0.11
N PRO A 80 1.21 -0.27 0.62
CA PRO A 80 1.62 1.08 0.99
C PRO A 80 1.69 2.03 -0.21
N LEU A 81 2.08 1.52 -1.40
CA LEU A 81 2.14 2.34 -2.61
C LEU A 81 0.74 2.69 -3.12
N LEU A 82 -0.20 1.73 -3.09
CA LEU A 82 -1.61 1.97 -3.42
C LEU A 82 -2.28 2.95 -2.46
N VAL A 83 -1.94 2.87 -1.16
CA VAL A 83 -2.41 3.83 -0.15
C VAL A 83 -1.84 5.21 -0.45
N ALA A 84 -0.51 5.34 -0.62
CA ALA A 84 0.16 6.62 -0.84
C ALA A 84 -0.41 7.37 -2.06
N GLN A 85 -0.72 6.66 -3.16
CA GLN A 85 -1.39 7.23 -4.33
C GLN A 85 -2.80 7.76 -4.05
N SER A 86 -3.43 7.29 -2.99
CA SER A 86 -4.78 7.69 -2.59
C SER A 86 -4.79 8.81 -1.56
N LEU A 87 -3.66 9.13 -0.93
CA LEU A 87 -3.56 10.17 0.11
C LEU A 87 -3.69 11.56 -0.48
N ARG A 88 -4.43 12.40 0.24
CA ARG A 88 -4.41 13.86 0.07
C ARG A 88 -3.26 14.45 0.88
N GLU A 89 -2.99 15.73 0.73
CA GLU A 89 -1.90 16.43 1.42
C GLU A 89 -2.01 16.34 2.96
N GLN A 90 -3.24 16.38 3.49
CA GLN A 90 -3.52 16.30 4.93
C GLN A 90 -3.55 14.87 5.49
N ASP A 91 -3.63 13.84 4.64
CA ASP A 91 -3.71 12.45 5.07
C ASP A 91 -2.32 11.88 5.38
N ARG A 92 -2.24 10.83 6.19
CA ARG A 92 -0.95 10.22 6.57
C ARG A 92 -1.03 8.70 6.53
N LEU A 93 0.11 8.10 6.17
CA LEU A 93 0.38 6.67 6.22
C LEU A 93 1.56 6.39 7.17
N ALA A 94 1.37 5.46 8.09
CA ALA A 94 2.47 4.77 8.75
C ALA A 94 2.55 3.36 8.19
N ALA A 95 3.68 3.01 7.60
CA ALA A 95 3.96 1.70 7.02
C ALA A 95 5.00 0.97 7.86
N CYS A 96 4.62 -0.17 8.44
CA CYS A 96 5.48 -0.99 9.29
C CYS A 96 5.96 -2.20 8.50
N GLU A 97 7.25 -2.46 8.57
CA GLU A 97 7.88 -3.64 7.97
C GLU A 97 8.98 -4.15 8.91
N LEU A 98 8.93 -5.46 9.20
CA LEU A 98 9.85 -6.07 10.15
C LEU A 98 11.16 -6.49 9.49
N GLN A 99 11.11 -6.96 8.24
CA GLN A 99 12.28 -7.43 7.50
C GLN A 99 13.16 -6.24 7.11
N PRO A 100 14.46 -6.22 7.51
CA PRO A 100 15.32 -5.05 7.32
C PRO A 100 15.48 -4.62 5.87
N ASP A 101 15.68 -5.58 4.96
CA ASP A 101 15.89 -5.29 3.53
C ASP A 101 14.61 -4.75 2.87
N GLU A 102 13.46 -5.30 3.23
CA GLU A 102 12.15 -4.82 2.77
C GLU A 102 11.84 -3.42 3.31
N ALA A 103 12.11 -3.20 4.60
CA ALA A 103 11.95 -1.90 5.24
C ALA A 103 12.87 -0.83 4.64
N GLN A 104 14.10 -1.20 4.26
CA GLN A 104 15.03 -0.29 3.60
C GLN A 104 14.53 0.08 2.19
N ALA A 105 14.12 -0.89 1.39
CA ALA A 105 13.54 -0.65 0.07
C ALA A 105 12.29 0.25 0.16
N LEU A 106 11.44 0.02 1.16
CA LEU A 106 10.25 0.82 1.42
C LEU A 106 10.60 2.27 1.80
N LYS A 107 11.64 2.49 2.63
CA LYS A 107 12.14 3.83 2.97
C LYS A 107 12.64 4.58 1.73
N GLU A 108 13.38 3.89 0.86
CA GLU A 108 13.88 4.47 -0.39
C GLU A 108 12.74 4.86 -1.32
N LEU A 109 11.70 4.01 -1.42
CA LEU A 109 10.51 4.26 -2.23
C LEU A 109 9.79 5.55 -1.81
N PHE A 110 9.72 5.84 -0.52
CA PHE A 110 9.00 6.98 0.05
C PHE A 110 9.90 8.11 0.56
N ALA A 111 11.19 8.13 0.19
CA ALA A 111 12.17 9.10 0.70
C ALA A 111 11.77 10.57 0.51
N HIS A 112 10.91 10.86 -0.46
CA HIS A 112 10.45 12.21 -0.79
C HIS A 112 8.94 12.44 -0.58
N ASP A 113 8.25 11.51 0.09
CA ASP A 113 6.83 11.66 0.40
C ASP A 113 6.61 11.88 1.90
N GLU A 114 6.50 13.14 2.31
CA GLU A 114 6.31 13.53 3.71
C GLU A 114 4.99 13.03 4.33
N ARG A 115 4.07 12.52 3.51
CA ARG A 115 2.81 11.94 3.97
C ARG A 115 2.97 10.51 4.49
N VAL A 116 4.13 9.89 4.20
CA VAL A 116 4.41 8.48 4.50
C VAL A 116 5.57 8.38 5.50
N ALA A 117 5.31 7.72 6.63
CA ALA A 117 6.34 7.36 7.60
C ALA A 117 6.58 5.85 7.58
N VAL A 118 7.82 5.44 7.30
CA VAL A 118 8.22 4.02 7.29
C VAL A 118 8.90 3.66 8.60
N HIS A 119 8.43 2.59 9.23
CA HIS A 119 8.90 2.08 10.50
C HIS A 119 9.40 0.64 10.37
N ALA A 120 10.72 0.43 10.56
CA ALA A 120 11.32 -0.91 10.61
C ALA A 120 10.99 -1.55 11.98
N ARG A 121 9.80 -2.15 12.10
CA ARG A 121 9.30 -2.71 13.35
C ARG A 121 8.16 -3.68 13.15
N ASP A 122 7.90 -4.48 14.18
CA ASP A 122 6.75 -5.36 14.26
C ASP A 122 5.42 -4.59 14.21
N GLY A 123 4.54 -4.98 13.27
CA GLY A 123 3.28 -4.32 13.01
C GLY A 123 2.25 -4.48 14.12
N TYR A 124 2.24 -5.60 14.84
CA TYR A 124 1.30 -5.81 15.95
C TYR A 124 1.63 -4.91 17.14
N THR A 125 2.93 -4.73 17.43
CA THR A 125 3.36 -3.78 18.44
C THR A 125 3.10 -2.33 18.02
N ALA A 126 3.16 -2.04 16.72
CA ALA A 126 2.84 -0.73 16.17
C ALA A 126 1.39 -0.31 16.41
N ILE A 127 0.44 -1.24 16.33
CA ILE A 127 -0.99 -0.97 16.59
C ILE A 127 -1.16 -0.31 17.96
N LYS A 128 -0.57 -0.89 19.00
CA LYS A 128 -0.66 -0.35 20.38
C LYS A 128 0.05 0.98 20.57
N ALA A 129 1.15 1.19 19.83
CA ALA A 129 1.97 2.38 19.96
C ALA A 129 1.48 3.58 19.17
N MET A 130 0.81 3.34 18.03
CA MET A 130 0.45 4.38 17.05
C MET A 130 -1.04 4.72 17.03
N LEU A 131 -1.88 3.97 17.74
CA LEU A 131 -3.32 4.25 17.80
C LEU A 131 -3.76 4.67 19.20
N PRO A 132 -4.62 5.70 19.32
CA PRO A 132 -5.09 6.60 18.27
C PRO A 132 -3.98 7.53 17.75
N PRO A 133 -3.94 7.80 16.43
CA PRO A 133 -2.82 8.52 15.82
C PRO A 133 -2.86 10.01 16.15
N LYS A 134 -1.68 10.54 16.49
CA LYS A 134 -1.42 11.96 16.72
C LYS A 134 -0.08 12.33 16.08
N ILE A 135 -0.09 13.28 15.16
CA ILE A 135 1.11 13.78 14.50
C ILE A 135 1.19 15.29 14.73
N GLY A 136 2.19 15.73 15.50
CA GLY A 136 2.25 17.11 15.97
C GLY A 136 1.01 17.49 16.78
N ALA A 137 0.31 18.55 16.36
CA ALA A 137 -0.96 18.98 16.94
C ALA A 137 -2.20 18.27 16.36
N THR A 138 -2.05 17.56 15.24
CA THR A 138 -3.16 16.93 14.54
C THR A 138 -3.51 15.58 15.17
N ARG A 139 -4.79 15.42 15.55
CA ARG A 139 -5.39 14.14 15.93
C ARG A 139 -6.24 13.62 14.79
N PHE A 140 -6.05 12.37 14.41
CA PHE A 140 -6.83 11.73 13.37
C PHE A 140 -7.99 10.96 14.01
N ALA A 141 -9.20 11.45 13.81
CA ALA A 141 -10.42 10.79 14.32
C ALA A 141 -10.91 9.65 13.42
N ARG A 142 -10.31 9.50 12.23
CA ARG A 142 -10.68 8.51 11.22
C ARG A 142 -9.45 7.86 10.64
N GLY A 143 -9.57 6.61 10.25
CA GLY A 143 -8.46 5.91 9.65
C GLY A 143 -8.81 4.50 9.21
N LEU A 144 -7.80 3.82 8.73
CA LEU A 144 -7.82 2.43 8.31
C LEU A 144 -6.58 1.73 8.87
N VAL A 145 -6.75 0.54 9.39
CA VAL A 145 -5.64 -0.36 9.74
C VAL A 145 -5.68 -1.54 8.80
N LEU A 146 -4.59 -1.75 8.07
CA LEU A 146 -4.36 -2.94 7.25
C LEU A 146 -3.53 -3.93 8.06
N ILE A 147 -4.05 -5.14 8.23
CA ILE A 147 -3.38 -6.24 8.94
C ILE A 147 -3.38 -7.43 7.99
N ASP A 148 -2.32 -7.57 7.23
CA ASP A 148 -2.16 -8.61 6.22
C ASP A 148 -0.80 -9.30 6.38
N PRO A 149 -0.65 -10.13 7.42
CA PRO A 149 0.59 -10.85 7.67
C PRO A 149 0.81 -11.95 6.63
N PRO A 150 2.07 -12.35 6.38
CA PRO A 150 2.35 -13.56 5.61
C PRO A 150 1.76 -14.76 6.35
N TYR A 151 0.87 -15.48 5.69
CA TYR A 151 0.27 -16.70 6.22
C TYR A 151 1.18 -17.89 5.88
N GLU A 152 2.34 -17.93 6.51
CA GLU A 152 3.22 -19.08 6.44
C GLU A 152 2.70 -20.19 7.37
N VAL A 153 2.45 -21.35 6.80
CA VAL A 153 2.06 -22.56 7.53
C VAL A 153 3.31 -23.35 7.92
#